data_b150c11a175eb807f00ed7dc1c3e8299
#
_entry.id   b150c11a175eb807f00ed7dc1c3e8299
#
_cell.length_a   1.000
_cell.length_b   1.000
_cell.length_c   1.000
_cell.angle_alpha   90.00
_cell.angle_beta   90.00
_cell.angle_gamma   90.00
#
_symmetry.space_group_name_H-M   'P 1'
#
loop_
_entity.id
_entity.type
_entity.pdbx_description
1 polymer ?
#
loop_
_entity_poly.entity_id
_entity_poly.type
_entity_poly.pdbx_seq_one_letter_code
_entity_poly.pdbx_strand_id
1 'polypeptide(L)'
;DTIVTLRDKKGKEHELTLCQRWPIRIPRPVNRRLPAQRPLITGQRVIDTLFPIAKGGAAAIPGGFGTGKTMTQHQLAKWCDADIIIYVGCGERGNEMTQALKEFGEISDPRTGKPLTDRTVLIANTSNMPVAAREASIYTGITLAEYYRDMGYHTAIMADSTSRWAEALR
;
A
#
# COMPACT_ATOMS: atom_id res chain seq x y z
N ASP A 1 -12.73 18.61 14.98
CA ASP A 1 -12.51 19.03 16.39
C ASP A 1 -11.03 18.96 16.72
N THR A 2 -10.56 19.93 17.51
CA THR A 2 -9.18 19.98 18.01
C THR A 2 -9.00 18.94 19.12
N ILE A 3 -7.94 18.12 19.01
CA ILE A 3 -7.63 17.08 20.01
C ILE A 3 -6.72 17.64 21.08
N VAL A 4 -5.72 18.43 20.67
CA VAL A 4 -4.73 19.03 21.56
C VAL A 4 -4.18 20.31 20.96
N THR A 5 -3.87 21.28 21.79
CA THR A 5 -3.17 22.50 21.41
C THR A 5 -1.75 22.43 21.95
N LEU A 6 -0.77 22.54 21.06
CA LEU A 6 0.66 22.59 21.41
C LEU A 6 1.13 24.03 21.35
N ARG A 7 1.93 24.45 22.34
CA ARG A 7 2.61 25.74 22.34
C ARG A 7 4.11 25.53 22.05
N ASP A 8 4.62 26.17 21.00
CA ASP A 8 6.03 26.12 20.68
C ASP A 8 6.89 27.00 21.62
N LYS A 9 8.20 26.89 21.49
CA LYS A 9 9.16 27.68 22.30
C LYS A 9 9.04 29.19 22.09
N LYS A 10 8.36 29.63 21.02
CA LYS A 10 8.11 31.05 20.72
C LYS A 10 6.73 31.52 21.20
N GLY A 11 6.00 30.65 21.89
CA GLY A 11 4.66 30.94 22.42
C GLY A 11 3.53 30.81 21.40
N LYS A 12 3.79 30.36 20.17
CA LYS A 12 2.78 30.17 19.14
C LYS A 12 2.01 28.88 19.40
N GLU A 13 0.70 28.95 19.33
CA GLU A 13 -0.20 27.81 19.50
C GLU A 13 -0.44 27.11 18.16
N HIS A 14 -0.42 25.78 18.20
CA HIS A 14 -0.68 24.89 17.07
C HIS A 14 -1.76 23.89 17.47
N GLU A 15 -2.90 23.96 16.81
CA GLU A 15 -4.00 23.03 17.04
C GLU A 15 -3.77 21.75 16.24
N LEU A 16 -3.83 20.61 16.91
CA LEU A 16 -3.82 19.29 16.27
C LEU A 16 -5.24 18.75 16.21
N THR A 17 -5.61 18.31 15.03
CA THR A 17 -6.91 17.71 14.74
C THR A 17 -6.74 16.28 14.21
N LEU A 18 -7.83 15.49 14.18
CA LEU A 18 -7.83 14.17 13.54
C LEU A 18 -7.60 14.25 12.02
N CYS A 19 -7.97 15.39 11.41
CA CYS A 19 -7.71 15.63 9.99
C CYS A 19 -6.33 16.27 9.83
N GLN A 20 -5.42 15.56 9.18
CA GLN A 20 -4.06 16.02 8.94
C GLN A 20 -3.85 16.28 7.45
N ARG A 21 -3.20 17.42 7.12
CA ARG A 21 -2.66 17.65 5.77
C ARG A 21 -1.21 17.21 5.74
N TRP A 22 -0.90 16.21 4.92
CA TRP A 22 0.46 15.69 4.80
C TRP A 22 0.95 15.77 3.36
N PRO A 23 2.18 16.31 3.11
CA PRO A 23 2.77 16.30 1.77
C PRO A 23 3.11 14.86 1.37
N ILE A 24 2.53 14.36 0.27
CA ILE A 24 2.68 12.96 -0.15
C ILE A 24 4.12 12.54 -0.46
N ARG A 25 5.01 13.49 -0.76
CA ARG A 25 6.45 13.22 -1.03
C ARG A 25 7.31 13.20 0.23
N ILE A 26 6.77 13.56 1.38
CA ILE A 26 7.51 13.56 2.64
C ILE A 26 7.08 12.34 3.45
N PRO A 27 8.00 11.40 3.73
CA PRO A 27 7.67 10.24 4.56
C PRO A 27 7.26 10.69 5.95
N ARG A 28 6.28 9.99 6.54
CA ARG A 28 5.87 10.26 7.92
C ARG A 28 6.99 9.85 8.87
N PRO A 29 7.28 10.65 9.91
CA PRO A 29 8.37 10.36 10.82
C PRO A 29 8.15 9.05 11.56
N VAL A 30 9.24 8.36 11.85
CA VAL A 30 9.24 7.17 12.69
C VAL A 30 10.17 7.40 13.87
N ASN A 31 9.72 7.05 15.06
CA ASN A 31 10.54 7.20 16.26
C ASN A 31 11.69 6.18 16.25
N ARG A 32 11.40 4.93 15.86
CA ARG A 32 12.36 3.83 15.82
C ARG A 32 12.01 2.84 14.72
N ARG A 33 13.01 2.38 13.98
CA ARG A 33 12.86 1.22 13.10
C ARG A 33 12.96 -0.06 13.93
N LEU A 34 11.96 -0.90 13.84
CA LEU A 34 11.97 -2.21 14.46
C LEU A 34 12.72 -3.21 13.57
N PRO A 35 13.45 -4.18 14.16
CA PRO A 35 14.07 -5.24 13.37
C PRO A 35 13.00 -6.12 12.71
N ALA A 36 13.28 -6.54 11.48
CA ALA A 36 12.39 -7.42 10.71
C ALA A 36 12.53 -8.87 11.22
N GLN A 37 11.81 -9.22 12.28
CA GLN A 37 11.90 -10.52 12.95
C GLN A 37 10.69 -11.42 12.72
N ARG A 38 9.59 -10.87 12.21
CA ARG A 38 8.35 -11.63 11.98
C ARG A 38 8.14 -11.84 10.49
N PRO A 39 7.87 -13.08 10.04
CA PRO A 39 7.53 -13.33 8.65
C PRO A 39 6.15 -12.76 8.33
N LEU A 40 5.97 -12.28 7.10
CA LEU A 40 4.69 -12.03 6.49
C LEU A 40 4.17 -13.36 5.94
N ILE A 41 3.05 -13.83 6.44
CA ILE A 41 2.41 -15.02 5.89
C ILE A 41 1.65 -14.61 4.64
N THR A 42 2.06 -15.13 3.51
CA THR A 42 1.51 -14.76 2.20
C THR A 42 0.42 -15.72 1.71
N GLY A 43 0.31 -16.90 2.31
CA GLY A 43 -0.55 -17.97 1.86
C GLY A 43 0.02 -18.74 0.65
N GLN A 44 1.19 -18.34 0.14
CA GLN A 44 1.88 -19.03 -0.95
C GLN A 44 2.99 -19.90 -0.37
N ARG A 45 2.82 -21.23 -0.43
CA ARG A 45 3.76 -22.18 0.18
C ARG A 45 5.21 -21.97 -0.24
N VAL A 46 5.45 -21.70 -1.52
CA VAL A 46 6.81 -21.48 -2.04
C VAL A 46 7.44 -20.23 -1.43
N ILE A 47 6.68 -19.15 -1.30
CA ILE A 47 7.17 -17.90 -0.72
C ILE A 47 7.40 -18.09 0.77
N ASP A 48 6.40 -18.61 1.48
CA ASP A 48 6.44 -18.73 2.94
C ASP A 48 7.52 -19.68 3.45
N THR A 49 7.89 -20.70 2.65
CA THR A 49 8.89 -21.71 3.06
C THR A 49 10.29 -21.45 2.49
N LEU A 50 10.42 -21.02 1.23
CA LEU A 50 11.70 -20.90 0.57
C LEU A 50 12.20 -19.45 0.44
N PHE A 51 11.29 -18.48 0.38
CA PHE A 51 11.60 -17.07 0.19
C PHE A 51 10.81 -16.19 1.15
N PRO A 52 10.87 -16.41 2.47
CA PRO A 52 10.03 -15.71 3.42
C PRO A 52 10.25 -14.21 3.37
N ILE A 53 9.16 -13.46 3.35
CA ILE A 53 9.15 -12.01 3.38
C ILE A 53 8.97 -11.58 4.84
N ALA A 54 9.82 -10.69 5.32
CA ALA A 54 9.67 -10.17 6.68
C ALA A 54 8.65 -9.03 6.73
N LYS A 55 7.84 -8.96 7.79
CA LYS A 55 7.00 -7.78 8.07
C LYS A 55 7.88 -6.55 8.26
N GLY A 56 7.57 -5.48 7.53
CA GLY A 56 8.40 -4.28 7.46
C GLY A 56 9.54 -4.37 6.45
N GLY A 57 9.65 -5.49 5.71
CA GLY A 57 10.57 -5.64 4.59
C GLY A 57 9.97 -5.18 3.26
N ALA A 58 10.78 -5.27 2.22
CA ALA A 58 10.39 -5.02 0.83
C ALA A 58 10.79 -6.22 -0.03
N ALA A 59 9.92 -6.62 -0.95
CA ALA A 59 10.19 -7.67 -1.91
C ALA A 59 9.92 -7.18 -3.32
N ALA A 60 10.74 -7.61 -4.27
CA ALA A 60 10.53 -7.35 -5.68
C ALA A 60 10.05 -8.62 -6.38
N ILE A 61 9.13 -8.44 -7.33
CA ILE A 61 8.65 -9.51 -8.22
C ILE A 61 9.09 -9.14 -9.64
N PRO A 62 10.38 -9.39 -9.99
CA PRO A 62 10.90 -9.06 -11.31
C PRO A 62 10.41 -10.06 -12.34
N GLY A 63 10.25 -9.59 -13.57
CA GLY A 63 9.91 -10.46 -14.69
C GLY A 63 9.49 -9.67 -15.91
N GLY A 64 9.61 -10.31 -17.09
CA GLY A 64 9.14 -9.77 -18.35
C GLY A 64 7.60 -9.72 -18.45
N PHE A 65 7.11 -9.31 -19.60
CA PHE A 65 5.68 -9.34 -19.90
C PHE A 65 5.15 -10.78 -19.86
N GLY A 66 3.98 -10.98 -19.29
CA GLY A 66 3.31 -12.30 -19.25
C GLY A 66 3.87 -13.31 -18.25
N THR A 67 4.80 -12.94 -17.38
CA THR A 67 5.40 -13.85 -16.37
C THR A 67 4.54 -14.03 -15.10
N GLY A 68 3.37 -13.43 -15.05
CA GLY A 68 2.45 -13.60 -13.92
C GLY A 68 2.69 -12.65 -12.73
N LYS A 69 3.43 -11.55 -12.91
CA LYS A 69 3.70 -10.56 -11.85
C LYS A 69 2.43 -10.04 -11.19
N THR A 70 1.50 -9.54 -11.99
CA THR A 70 0.20 -9.02 -11.52
C THR A 70 -0.58 -10.10 -10.80
N MET A 71 -0.65 -11.33 -11.34
CA MET A 71 -1.34 -12.44 -10.69
C MET A 71 -0.72 -12.80 -9.34
N THR A 72 0.61 -12.77 -9.24
CA THR A 72 1.31 -13.01 -7.97
C THR A 72 0.95 -11.92 -6.95
N GLN A 73 0.97 -10.65 -7.36
CA GLN A 73 0.58 -9.54 -6.48
C GLN A 73 -0.87 -9.63 -6.02
N HIS A 74 -1.80 -10.01 -6.92
CA HIS A 74 -3.21 -10.26 -6.56
C HIS A 74 -3.33 -11.38 -5.53
N GLN A 75 -2.59 -12.48 -5.70
CA GLN A 75 -2.62 -13.58 -4.71
C GLN A 75 -2.06 -13.13 -3.35
N LEU A 76 -0.99 -12.34 -3.33
CA LEU A 76 -0.46 -11.78 -2.10
C LEU A 76 -1.48 -10.84 -1.43
N ALA A 77 -2.15 -9.98 -2.21
CA ALA A 77 -3.19 -9.09 -1.70
C ALA A 77 -4.36 -9.87 -1.08
N LYS A 78 -4.76 -10.98 -1.68
CA LYS A 78 -5.89 -11.78 -1.21
C LYS A 78 -5.60 -12.50 0.11
N TRP A 79 -4.41 -13.07 0.26
CA TRP A 79 -4.14 -14.06 1.28
C TRP A 79 -3.15 -13.63 2.36
N CYS A 80 -2.42 -12.52 2.20
CA CYS A 80 -1.45 -12.10 3.19
C CYS A 80 -2.11 -11.70 4.52
N ASP A 81 -1.36 -11.89 5.60
CA ASP A 81 -1.80 -11.63 6.97
C ASP A 81 -1.68 -10.14 7.39
N ALA A 82 -1.55 -9.22 6.43
CA ALA A 82 -1.64 -7.79 6.69
C ALA A 82 -3.06 -7.37 7.08
N ASP A 83 -3.18 -6.36 7.94
CA ASP A 83 -4.49 -5.85 8.36
C ASP A 83 -5.12 -4.98 7.26
N ILE A 84 -4.32 -4.15 6.63
CA ILE A 84 -4.75 -3.27 5.54
C ILE A 84 -3.83 -3.47 4.34
N ILE A 85 -4.46 -3.55 3.17
CA ILE A 85 -3.79 -3.71 1.90
C ILE A 85 -4.00 -2.45 1.08
N ILE A 86 -2.91 -1.94 0.51
CA ILE A 86 -2.96 -0.83 -0.43
C ILE A 86 -2.43 -1.33 -1.77
N TYR A 87 -3.33 -1.49 -2.71
CA TYR A 87 -2.98 -1.92 -4.06
C TYR A 87 -2.94 -0.71 -4.99
N VAL A 88 -1.78 -0.46 -5.56
CA VAL A 88 -1.55 0.66 -6.49
C VAL A 88 -1.31 0.11 -7.88
N GLY A 89 -2.30 0.26 -8.75
CA GLY A 89 -2.12 0.07 -10.18
C GLY A 89 -1.51 1.34 -10.78
N CYS A 90 -0.26 1.29 -11.19
CA CYS A 90 0.48 2.42 -11.71
C CYS A 90 0.67 2.31 -13.22
N GLY A 91 -0.17 3.00 -13.98
CA GLY A 91 -0.16 2.96 -15.45
C GLY A 91 -0.69 1.66 -16.03
N GLU A 92 -1.52 0.94 -15.29
CA GLU A 92 -2.08 -0.35 -15.70
C GLU A 92 -3.26 -0.17 -16.66
N ARG A 93 -3.67 -1.27 -17.29
CA ARG A 93 -4.82 -1.26 -18.20
C ARG A 93 -6.12 -1.16 -17.40
N GLY A 94 -7.08 -0.36 -17.90
CA GLY A 94 -8.37 -0.16 -17.23
C GLY A 94 -9.13 -1.46 -16.99
N ASN A 95 -9.08 -2.41 -17.93
CA ASN A 95 -9.71 -3.73 -17.78
C ASN A 95 -9.08 -4.58 -16.65
N GLU A 96 -7.75 -4.53 -16.49
CA GLU A 96 -7.05 -5.23 -15.40
C GLU A 96 -7.43 -4.65 -14.04
N MET A 97 -7.55 -3.33 -13.93
CA MET A 97 -7.99 -2.66 -12.71
C MET A 97 -9.47 -2.98 -12.38
N THR A 98 -10.32 -3.04 -13.40
CA THR A 98 -11.74 -3.43 -13.21
C THR A 98 -11.85 -4.89 -12.78
N GLN A 99 -11.03 -5.76 -13.33
CA GLN A 99 -10.98 -7.16 -12.93
C GLN A 99 -10.51 -7.30 -11.48
N ALA A 100 -9.44 -6.60 -11.09
CA ALA A 100 -8.95 -6.60 -9.71
C ALA A 100 -10.04 -6.15 -8.72
N LEU A 101 -10.77 -5.08 -9.06
CA LEU A 101 -11.88 -4.59 -8.22
C LEU A 101 -13.00 -5.63 -8.06
N LYS A 102 -13.39 -6.30 -9.14
CA LYS A 102 -14.39 -7.37 -9.08
C LYS A 102 -13.90 -8.55 -8.24
N GLU A 103 -12.69 -9.04 -8.49
CA GLU A 103 -12.12 -10.15 -7.74
C GLU A 103 -12.00 -9.86 -6.25
N PHE A 104 -11.58 -8.65 -5.87
CA PHE A 104 -11.51 -8.27 -4.46
C PHE A 104 -12.88 -8.12 -3.80
N GLY A 105 -13.90 -7.74 -4.56
CA GLY A 105 -15.29 -7.66 -4.09
C GLY A 105 -15.95 -9.01 -3.90
N GLU A 106 -15.59 -10.01 -4.69
CA GLU A 106 -16.17 -11.36 -4.65
C GLU A 106 -15.54 -12.26 -3.59
N ILE A 107 -14.33 -11.94 -3.16
CA ILE A 107 -13.59 -12.74 -2.17
C ILE A 107 -13.89 -12.25 -0.77
N SER A 108 -14.26 -13.19 0.10
CA SER A 108 -14.36 -12.95 1.53
C SER A 108 -13.00 -13.13 2.19
N ASP A 109 -12.64 -12.21 3.07
CA ASP A 109 -11.45 -12.34 3.92
C ASP A 109 -11.63 -13.57 4.84
N PRO A 110 -10.76 -14.59 4.77
CA PRO A 110 -10.89 -15.80 5.58
C PRO A 110 -10.81 -15.55 7.09
N ARG A 111 -10.28 -14.40 7.52
CA ARG A 111 -10.16 -14.04 8.95
C ARG A 111 -11.44 -13.40 9.48
N THR A 112 -12.14 -12.62 8.69
CA THR A 112 -13.28 -11.82 9.15
C THR A 112 -14.61 -12.24 8.55
N GLY A 113 -14.61 -12.99 7.44
CA GLY A 113 -15.78 -13.34 6.66
C GLY A 113 -16.40 -12.17 5.87
N LYS A 114 -15.81 -10.97 5.97
CA LYS A 114 -16.25 -9.78 5.25
C LYS A 114 -15.61 -9.71 3.86
N PRO A 115 -16.16 -8.92 2.92
CA PRO A 115 -15.52 -8.70 1.64
C PRO A 115 -14.08 -8.19 1.81
N LEU A 116 -13.18 -8.65 0.95
CA LEU A 116 -11.76 -8.24 0.99
C LEU A 116 -11.60 -6.71 0.78
N THR A 117 -12.55 -6.10 0.08
CA THR A 117 -12.61 -4.64 -0.13
C THR A 117 -12.67 -3.83 1.17
N ASP A 118 -13.20 -4.40 2.26
CA ASP A 118 -13.30 -3.71 3.55
C ASP A 118 -11.93 -3.39 4.17
N ARG A 119 -10.89 -4.14 3.78
CA ARG A 119 -9.52 -3.92 4.23
C ARG A 119 -8.56 -3.52 3.11
N THR A 120 -9.08 -3.22 1.92
CA THR A 120 -8.25 -2.91 0.75
C THR A 120 -8.50 -1.51 0.25
N VAL A 121 -7.44 -0.73 0.08
CA VAL A 121 -7.46 0.54 -0.64
C VAL A 121 -6.92 0.29 -2.04
N LEU A 122 -7.73 0.56 -3.06
CA LEU A 122 -7.35 0.42 -4.45
C LEU A 122 -7.09 1.81 -5.05
N ILE A 123 -5.86 2.05 -5.49
CA ILE A 123 -5.46 3.25 -6.23
C ILE A 123 -5.30 2.86 -7.70
N ALA A 124 -6.28 3.23 -8.51
CA ALA A 124 -6.31 2.91 -9.93
C ALA A 124 -5.76 4.09 -10.76
N ASN A 125 -4.50 4.00 -11.14
CA ASN A 125 -3.94 4.88 -12.16
C ASN A 125 -3.81 4.08 -13.47
N THR A 126 -4.64 4.42 -14.44
CA THR A 126 -4.66 3.75 -15.75
C THR A 126 -3.68 4.41 -16.73
N SER A 127 -3.30 3.68 -17.77
CA SER A 127 -2.29 4.09 -18.76
C SER A 127 -2.65 5.36 -19.55
N ASN A 128 -3.94 5.71 -19.60
CA ASN A 128 -4.44 6.92 -20.28
C ASN A 128 -4.49 8.16 -19.37
N MET A 129 -4.14 8.03 -18.09
CA MET A 129 -4.11 9.15 -17.16
C MET A 129 -2.81 9.97 -17.33
N PRO A 130 -2.81 11.28 -16.93
CA PRO A 130 -1.64 12.13 -17.01
C PRO A 130 -0.44 11.58 -16.26
N VAL A 131 0.78 11.89 -16.76
CA VAL A 131 2.05 11.45 -16.15
C VAL A 131 2.16 11.90 -14.68
N ALA A 132 1.75 13.12 -14.36
CA ALA A 132 1.77 13.63 -12.98
C ALA A 132 0.89 12.80 -12.02
N ALA A 133 -0.26 12.32 -12.49
CA ALA A 133 -1.12 11.42 -11.71
C ALA A 133 -0.46 10.05 -11.49
N ARG A 134 0.26 9.55 -12.50
CA ARG A 134 1.04 8.31 -12.40
C ARG A 134 2.17 8.43 -11.38
N GLU A 135 2.91 9.54 -11.44
CA GLU A 135 3.95 9.83 -10.45
C GLU A 135 3.38 9.90 -9.02
N ALA A 136 2.27 10.60 -8.84
CA ALA A 136 1.65 10.78 -7.53
C ALA A 136 1.04 9.50 -6.94
N SER A 137 0.67 8.51 -7.76
CA SER A 137 -0.09 7.34 -7.34
C SER A 137 0.62 6.51 -6.26
N ILE A 138 1.90 6.23 -6.43
CA ILE A 138 2.70 5.46 -5.46
C ILE A 138 2.94 6.28 -4.20
N TYR A 139 3.26 7.56 -4.30
CA TYR A 139 3.41 8.43 -3.13
C TYR A 139 2.13 8.50 -2.30
N THR A 140 0.98 8.60 -2.96
CA THR A 140 -0.33 8.56 -2.29
C THR A 140 -0.54 7.24 -1.56
N GLY A 141 -0.23 6.12 -2.23
CA GLY A 141 -0.32 4.79 -1.62
C GLY A 141 0.56 4.64 -0.39
N ILE A 142 1.80 5.08 -0.46
CA ILE A 142 2.74 5.03 0.66
C ILE A 142 2.25 5.92 1.82
N THR A 143 1.78 7.13 1.53
CA THR A 143 1.27 8.04 2.57
C THR A 143 0.07 7.43 3.30
N LEU A 144 -0.83 6.77 2.59
CA LEU A 144 -1.95 6.05 3.21
C LEU A 144 -1.47 4.85 4.04
N ALA A 145 -0.49 4.09 3.53
CA ALA A 145 0.09 2.98 4.28
C ALA A 145 0.74 3.44 5.58
N GLU A 146 1.49 4.53 5.52
CA GLU A 146 2.12 5.12 6.70
C GLU A 146 1.11 5.68 7.70
N TYR A 147 0.01 6.26 7.22
CA TYR A 147 -1.08 6.74 8.07
C TYR A 147 -1.72 5.59 8.87
N TYR A 148 -2.05 4.48 8.23
CA TYR A 148 -2.60 3.32 8.92
C TYR A 148 -1.56 2.61 9.81
N ARG A 149 -0.29 2.59 9.40
CA ARG A 149 0.80 2.11 10.25
C ARG A 149 0.87 2.91 11.56
N ASP A 150 0.75 4.22 11.48
CA ASP A 150 0.79 5.09 12.67
C ASP A 150 -0.41 4.87 13.60
N MET A 151 -1.51 4.32 13.09
CA MET A 151 -2.64 3.85 13.89
C MET A 151 -2.40 2.46 14.53
N GLY A 152 -1.28 1.80 14.24
CA GLY A 152 -0.92 0.50 14.78
C GLY A 152 -1.28 -0.71 13.91
N TYR A 153 -1.78 -0.49 12.69
CA TYR A 153 -2.10 -1.58 11.76
C TYR A 153 -0.86 -2.08 11.02
N HIS A 154 -0.84 -3.37 10.74
CA HIS A 154 0.11 -3.95 9.78
C HIS A 154 -0.40 -3.68 8.37
N THR A 155 0.32 -2.85 7.63
CA THR A 155 -0.04 -2.46 6.28
C THR A 155 0.88 -3.12 5.26
N ALA A 156 0.31 -3.57 4.14
CA ALA A 156 1.05 -4.04 2.98
C ALA A 156 0.71 -3.16 1.77
N ILE A 157 1.73 -2.68 1.07
CA ILE A 157 1.55 -1.95 -0.18
C ILE A 157 2.05 -2.80 -1.34
N MET A 158 1.26 -2.86 -2.40
CA MET A 158 1.59 -3.55 -3.65
C MET A 158 1.53 -2.55 -4.79
N ALA A 159 2.62 -2.44 -5.53
CA ALA A 159 2.74 -1.49 -6.64
C ALA A 159 2.93 -2.24 -7.96
N ASP A 160 1.95 -2.16 -8.82
CA ASP A 160 1.95 -2.74 -10.16
C ASP A 160 1.78 -1.64 -11.22
N SER A 161 2.81 -1.25 -11.96
CA SER A 161 4.20 -1.68 -11.85
C SER A 161 5.10 -0.48 -11.59
N THR A 162 6.16 -0.70 -10.82
CA THR A 162 7.14 0.35 -10.52
C THR A 162 7.93 0.82 -11.74
N SER A 163 8.02 0.03 -12.80
CA SER A 163 8.68 0.43 -14.05
C SER A 163 7.97 1.62 -14.72
N ARG A 164 6.65 1.63 -14.73
CA ARG A 164 5.86 2.74 -15.26
C ARG A 164 5.89 3.97 -14.39
N TRP A 165 6.05 3.78 -13.09
CA TRP A 165 6.29 4.88 -12.18
C TRP A 165 7.67 5.51 -12.41
N ALA A 166 8.71 4.70 -12.58
CA ALA A 166 10.04 5.18 -12.90
C ALA A 166 10.08 5.94 -14.25
N GLU A 167 9.29 5.50 -15.24
CA GLU A 167 9.11 6.22 -16.50
C GLU A 167 8.48 7.61 -16.28
N ALA A 168 7.52 7.70 -15.36
CA ALA A 168 6.86 8.98 -15.04
C ALA A 168 7.77 9.98 -14.28
N LEU A 169 8.84 9.50 -13.65
CA LEU A 169 9.82 10.34 -12.95
C LEU A 169 10.91 10.93 -13.88
N ARG A 170 10.98 10.50 -15.13
CA ARG A 170 11.90 11.01 -16.14
C ARG A 170 11.49 12.39 -16.62
#